data_0c12c063de7e727c7903f1a5592c47c6
#
_entry.id   0c12c063de7e727c7903f1a5592c47c6
#
_cell.length_a   1.000
_cell.length_b   1.000
_cell.length_c   1.000
_cell.angle_alpha   90.00
_cell.angle_beta   90.00
_cell.angle_gamma   90.00
#
_symmetry.space_group_name_H-M   'P 1'
#
loop_
_entity.id
_entity.type
_entity.pdbx_description
1 polymer ?
#
loop_
_entity_poly.entity_id
_entity_poly.type
_entity_poly.pdbx_seq_one_letter_code
_entity_poly.pdbx_strand_id
1 'polypeptide(L)'
;MKGFILDYINENEFKKLERALKKYNMLAYKKLNFEYYPELRKGNFIGELISTNKAEKTETYELKLPSDSMFKQVHGDVTLKYIVYKEQNIVMLDTITPTDILLEGHMAELTTYKGVMISKANASKDMFKIDLLNMLQDK
;
A
#
# COMPACT_ATOMS: atom_id res chain seq x y z
N MET A 1 16.11 16.61 -21.15
CA MET A 1 15.92 15.23 -20.84
C MET A 1 14.45 14.94 -20.70
N LYS A 2 14.02 13.78 -21.16
CA LYS A 2 12.65 13.44 -21.06
C LYS A 2 12.34 12.84 -19.72
N GLY A 3 11.27 13.25 -19.15
CA GLY A 3 10.83 12.66 -17.92
C GLY A 3 10.01 11.41 -18.16
N PHE A 4 9.56 10.81 -17.07
CA PHE A 4 8.70 9.63 -17.13
C PHE A 4 7.33 10.02 -16.66
N ILE A 5 6.32 9.34 -17.21
CA ILE A 5 4.94 9.56 -16.81
C ILE A 5 4.53 8.45 -15.87
N LEU A 6 3.86 8.78 -14.80
CA LEU A 6 3.32 7.77 -13.90
C LEU A 6 1.94 7.37 -14.38
N ASP A 7 1.71 6.07 -14.49
CA ASP A 7 0.43 5.56 -14.90
C ASP A 7 0.11 4.36 -14.01
N TYR A 8 -1.00 3.70 -14.22
CA TYR A 8 -1.47 2.65 -13.33
C TYR A 8 -1.82 1.40 -14.09
N ILE A 9 -1.52 0.25 -13.51
CA ILE A 9 -2.01 -1.00 -14.07
C ILE A 9 -3.51 -1.10 -13.80
N ASN A 10 -3.93 -0.77 -12.58
CA ASN A 10 -5.34 -0.73 -12.23
C ASN A 10 -5.57 0.53 -11.42
N GLU A 11 -5.99 1.58 -12.07
CA GLU A 11 -6.09 2.89 -11.43
C GLU A 11 -7.06 2.90 -10.24
N ASN A 12 -8.22 2.30 -10.41
CA ASN A 12 -9.21 2.32 -9.33
C ASN A 12 -8.69 1.66 -8.07
N GLU A 13 -8.09 0.50 -8.22
CA GLU A 13 -7.58 -0.21 -7.06
C GLU A 13 -6.40 0.52 -6.46
N PHE A 14 -5.49 1.02 -7.29
CA PHE A 14 -4.32 1.70 -6.76
C PHE A 14 -4.70 2.98 -6.02
N LYS A 15 -5.68 3.71 -6.52
CA LYS A 15 -6.14 4.91 -5.84
C LYS A 15 -6.77 4.58 -4.50
N LYS A 16 -7.43 3.44 -4.38
CA LYS A 16 -7.95 3.01 -3.09
C LYS A 16 -6.81 2.74 -2.12
N LEU A 17 -5.74 2.12 -2.61
CA LEU A 17 -4.58 1.86 -1.76
C LEU A 17 -3.93 3.16 -1.30
N GLU A 18 -3.84 4.14 -2.18
CA GLU A 18 -3.27 5.43 -1.81
C GLU A 18 -4.13 6.13 -0.76
N ARG A 19 -5.43 6.06 -0.91
CA ARG A 19 -6.33 6.67 0.07
C ARG A 19 -6.21 5.98 1.43
N ALA A 20 -6.02 4.67 1.42
CA ALA A 20 -5.82 3.95 2.67
C ALA A 20 -4.52 4.35 3.33
N LEU A 21 -3.47 4.55 2.55
CA LEU A 21 -2.22 5.03 3.13
C LEU A 21 -2.41 6.40 3.75
N LYS A 22 -3.11 7.28 3.07
CA LYS A 22 -3.33 8.61 3.60
C LYS A 22 -4.06 8.56 4.94
N LYS A 23 -4.99 7.63 5.05
CA LYS A 23 -5.78 7.51 6.27
C LYS A 23 -5.03 6.82 7.40
N TYR A 24 -4.28 5.78 7.10
CA TYR A 24 -3.73 4.93 8.14
C TYR A 24 -2.21 4.98 8.29
N ASN A 25 -1.50 5.51 7.32
CA ASN A 25 -0.05 5.54 7.38
C ASN A 25 0.43 6.80 6.67
N MET A 26 0.19 7.93 7.30
CA MET A 26 0.46 9.22 6.68
C MET A 26 1.93 9.41 6.33
N LEU A 27 2.84 8.82 7.11
CA LEU A 27 4.25 8.96 6.82
C LEU A 27 4.59 8.35 5.46
N ALA A 28 4.08 7.15 5.19
CA ALA A 28 4.30 6.50 3.90
C ALA A 28 3.65 7.32 2.78
N TYR A 29 2.45 7.82 3.03
CA TYR A 29 1.73 8.58 2.02
C TYR A 29 2.49 9.85 1.62
N LYS A 30 3.00 10.57 2.60
CA LYS A 30 3.73 11.80 2.31
C LYS A 30 5.03 11.54 1.59
N LYS A 31 5.77 10.54 2.02
CA LYS A 31 7.02 10.20 1.34
C LYS A 31 6.75 9.82 -0.11
N LEU A 32 5.73 9.03 -0.33
CA LEU A 32 5.38 8.57 -1.66
C LEU A 32 5.08 9.75 -2.57
N ASN A 33 4.21 10.64 -2.13
CA ASN A 33 3.75 11.73 -2.99
C ASN A 33 4.74 12.87 -3.12
N PHE A 34 5.46 13.19 -2.07
CA PHE A 34 6.32 14.38 -2.09
C PHE A 34 7.77 14.08 -2.39
N GLU A 35 8.17 12.83 -2.29
CA GLU A 35 9.56 12.50 -2.55
C GLU A 35 9.69 11.45 -3.64
N TYR A 36 8.99 10.34 -3.54
CA TYR A 36 9.25 9.21 -4.44
C TYR A 36 8.65 9.39 -5.83
N TYR A 37 7.42 9.85 -5.91
CA TYR A 37 6.83 10.07 -7.23
C TYR A 37 7.64 11.10 -8.04
N PRO A 38 8.08 12.22 -7.45
CA PRO A 38 8.93 13.13 -8.21
C PRO A 38 10.23 12.49 -8.70
N GLU A 39 10.83 11.61 -7.90
CA GLU A 39 12.05 10.93 -8.32
C GLU A 39 11.78 9.99 -9.49
N LEU A 40 10.69 9.26 -9.44
CA LEU A 40 10.34 8.38 -10.55
C LEU A 40 10.10 9.16 -11.84
N ARG A 41 9.48 10.32 -11.73
CA ARG A 41 9.24 11.15 -12.91
C ARG A 41 10.54 11.65 -13.52
N LYS A 42 11.58 11.79 -12.73
CA LYS A 42 12.88 12.20 -13.23
C LYS A 42 13.67 11.04 -13.81
N GLY A 43 13.19 9.83 -13.68
CA GLY A 43 13.91 8.66 -14.15
C GLY A 43 14.83 8.05 -13.11
N ASN A 44 14.68 8.44 -11.85
CA ASN A 44 15.45 7.86 -10.76
C ASN A 44 14.64 6.72 -10.17
N PHE A 45 14.96 5.49 -10.57
CA PHE A 45 14.16 4.34 -10.16
C PHE A 45 14.69 3.79 -8.85
N ILE A 46 14.11 4.28 -7.77
CA ILE A 46 14.54 3.93 -6.43
C ILE A 46 13.92 2.62 -6.00
N GLY A 47 14.58 1.95 -5.08
CA GLY A 47 14.12 0.66 -4.61
C GLY A 47 14.98 -0.45 -5.14
N GLU A 48 14.49 -1.66 -5.04
CA GLU A 48 15.21 -2.84 -5.43
C GLU A 48 14.69 -3.38 -6.75
N LEU A 49 15.59 -3.61 -7.71
CA LEU A 49 15.20 -4.22 -8.98
C LEU A 49 14.97 -5.71 -8.73
N ILE A 50 13.76 -6.18 -8.96
CA ILE A 50 13.45 -7.56 -8.67
C ILE A 50 13.32 -8.43 -9.91
N SER A 51 13.08 -7.84 -11.07
CA SER A 51 13.04 -8.63 -12.29
C SER A 51 13.19 -7.74 -13.51
N THR A 52 13.60 -8.35 -14.61
CA THR A 52 13.76 -7.66 -15.87
C THR A 52 13.14 -8.52 -16.96
N ASN A 53 12.37 -7.92 -17.83
CA ASN A 53 11.81 -8.63 -19.00
C ASN A 53 12.46 -8.03 -20.24
N LYS A 54 13.39 -8.78 -20.82
CA LYS A 54 14.13 -8.27 -21.97
C LYS A 54 13.28 -8.14 -23.21
N ALA A 55 12.33 -9.04 -23.37
CA ALA A 55 11.48 -9.00 -24.55
C ALA A 55 10.63 -7.74 -24.56
N GLU A 56 10.11 -7.35 -23.39
CA GLU A 56 9.29 -6.15 -23.30
C GLU A 56 10.06 -4.92 -22.90
N LYS A 57 11.32 -5.10 -22.58
CA LYS A 57 12.18 -4.00 -22.14
C LYS A 57 11.62 -3.28 -20.93
N THR A 58 11.25 -4.07 -19.93
CA THR A 58 10.72 -3.53 -18.69
C THR A 58 11.55 -3.98 -17.50
N GLU A 59 11.48 -3.20 -16.43
CA GLU A 59 12.14 -3.53 -15.18
C GLU A 59 11.12 -3.36 -14.05
N THR A 60 11.08 -4.33 -13.15
CA THR A 60 10.14 -4.27 -12.02
C THR A 60 10.91 -3.99 -10.74
N TYR A 61 10.42 -3.05 -9.96
CA TYR A 61 11.07 -2.62 -8.74
C TYR A 61 10.12 -2.73 -7.56
N GLU A 62 10.71 -2.96 -6.39
CA GLU A 62 9.98 -2.87 -5.13
C GLU A 62 10.65 -1.83 -4.25
N LEU A 63 9.86 -0.95 -3.68
CA LEU A 63 10.37 0.13 -2.86
C LEU A 63 9.68 0.11 -1.52
N LYS A 64 10.46 -0.06 -0.45
CA LYS A 64 9.88 -0.02 0.90
C LYS A 64 9.57 1.42 1.25
N LEU A 65 8.39 1.63 1.80
CA LEU A 65 7.98 2.95 2.23
C LEU A 65 8.16 3.05 3.74
N PRO A 66 8.56 4.23 4.24
CA PRO A 66 8.65 4.40 5.69
C PRO A 66 7.25 4.31 6.27
N SER A 67 7.13 3.83 7.48
CA SER A 67 5.85 3.64 8.12
C SER A 67 5.84 4.21 9.51
N ASP A 68 4.68 4.65 9.94
CA ASP A 68 4.49 5.00 11.34
C ASP A 68 4.73 3.75 12.17
N SER A 69 5.29 3.94 13.35
CA SER A 69 5.68 2.80 14.16
C SER A 69 4.50 1.90 14.51
N MET A 70 3.36 2.50 14.80
CA MET A 70 2.18 1.70 15.12
C MET A 70 1.76 0.84 13.92
N PHE A 71 1.72 1.41 12.75
CA PHE A 71 1.37 0.66 11.56
C PHE A 71 2.35 -0.48 11.34
N LYS A 72 3.63 -0.19 11.47
CA LYS A 72 4.65 -1.20 11.22
C LYS A 72 4.56 -2.36 12.22
N GLN A 73 4.28 -2.06 13.47
CA GLN A 73 4.14 -3.09 14.48
C GLN A 73 3.00 -4.03 14.18
N VAL A 74 1.90 -3.51 13.70
CA VAL A 74 0.69 -4.30 13.50
C VAL A 74 0.69 -4.99 12.13
N HIS A 75 1.11 -4.30 11.10
CA HIS A 75 0.93 -4.77 9.74
C HIS A 75 2.23 -5.01 8.98
N GLY A 76 3.37 -4.63 9.55
CA GLY A 76 4.64 -4.83 8.89
C GLY A 76 4.97 -3.72 7.93
N ASP A 77 5.87 -4.02 7.02
CA ASP A 77 6.37 -3.03 6.07
C ASP A 77 5.37 -2.76 4.95
N VAL A 78 5.41 -1.55 4.44
CA VAL A 78 4.61 -1.18 3.29
C VAL A 78 5.54 -1.10 2.09
N THR A 79 5.15 -1.68 0.99
CA THR A 79 6.00 -1.75 -0.20
C THR A 79 5.23 -1.34 -1.45
N LEU A 80 5.83 -0.47 -2.23
CA LEU A 80 5.30 -0.09 -3.53
C LEU A 80 5.98 -0.95 -4.59
N LYS A 81 5.18 -1.49 -5.51
CA LYS A 81 5.71 -2.23 -6.64
C LYS A 81 5.39 -1.45 -7.91
N TYR A 82 6.39 -1.22 -8.74
CA TYR A 82 6.16 -0.51 -9.98
C TYR A 82 7.01 -1.11 -11.11
N ILE A 83 6.60 -0.88 -12.33
CA ILE A 83 7.24 -1.43 -13.51
C ILE A 83 7.64 -0.29 -14.44
N VAL A 84 8.89 -0.28 -14.86
CA VAL A 84 9.41 0.76 -15.74
C VAL A 84 9.40 0.28 -17.17
N TYR A 85 8.70 1.00 -18.05
CA TYR A 85 8.68 0.76 -19.47
C TYR A 85 9.62 1.78 -20.09
N LYS A 86 10.86 1.38 -20.26
CA LYS A 86 11.90 2.33 -20.65
C LYS A 86 11.71 2.96 -22.01
N GLU A 87 11.23 2.20 -22.95
CA GLU A 87 11.07 2.74 -24.28
C GLU A 87 9.92 3.72 -24.39
N GLN A 88 8.91 3.55 -23.58
CA GLN A 88 7.75 4.42 -23.61
C GLN A 88 7.87 5.58 -22.61
N ASN A 89 8.89 5.56 -21.75
CA ASN A 89 9.06 6.55 -20.71
C ASN A 89 7.86 6.57 -19.76
N ILE A 90 7.43 5.38 -19.35
CA ILE A 90 6.29 5.23 -18.46
C ILE A 90 6.69 4.40 -17.25
N VAL A 91 6.25 4.83 -16.08
CA VAL A 91 6.35 4.04 -14.86
C VAL A 91 4.93 3.62 -14.51
N MET A 92 4.69 2.31 -14.53
CA MET A 92 3.38 1.76 -14.19
C MET A 92 3.35 1.42 -12.73
N LEU A 93 2.49 2.08 -11.98
CA LEU A 93 2.31 1.79 -10.57
C LEU A 93 1.42 0.56 -10.46
N ASP A 94 1.95 -0.48 -9.84
CA ASP A 94 1.27 -1.76 -9.78
C ASP A 94 0.44 -1.91 -8.51
N THR A 95 1.10 -1.99 -7.37
CA THR A 95 0.35 -2.19 -6.14
C THR A 95 1.13 -1.70 -4.92
N ILE A 96 0.43 -1.57 -3.81
CA ILE A 96 1.02 -1.25 -2.53
C ILE A 96 0.60 -2.37 -1.60
N THR A 97 1.57 -3.03 -0.97
CA THR A 97 1.25 -4.12 -0.05
C THR A 97 1.45 -3.66 1.39
N PRO A 98 0.74 -4.18 2.32
CA PRO A 98 -0.20 -5.31 2.25
C PRO A 98 -1.55 -4.88 1.67
N THR A 99 -1.89 -5.45 0.53
CA THR A 99 -3.04 -5.03 -0.24
C THR A 99 -4.36 -5.28 0.45
N ASP A 100 -4.54 -6.49 0.94
CA ASP A 100 -5.80 -6.82 1.58
C ASP A 100 -6.09 -5.93 2.76
N ILE A 101 -5.10 -5.68 3.59
CA ILE A 101 -5.32 -4.85 4.77
C ILE A 101 -5.69 -3.45 4.38
N LEU A 102 -4.99 -2.89 3.40
CA LEU A 102 -5.27 -1.55 2.96
C LEU A 102 -6.64 -1.43 2.31
N LEU A 103 -6.98 -2.37 1.44
CA LEU A 103 -8.24 -2.30 0.73
C LEU A 103 -9.44 -2.54 1.63
N GLU A 104 -9.29 -3.41 2.60
CA GLU A 104 -10.39 -3.73 3.48
C GLU A 104 -10.53 -2.77 4.65
N GLY A 105 -9.51 -1.95 4.87
CA GLY A 105 -9.61 -0.94 5.90
C GLY A 105 -9.64 -1.47 7.31
N HIS A 106 -9.03 -2.62 7.53
CA HIS A 106 -9.09 -3.25 8.84
C HIS A 106 -8.27 -2.57 9.90
N MET A 107 -7.40 -1.66 9.52
CA MET A 107 -6.46 -1.09 10.47
C MET A 107 -7.12 -0.38 11.63
N ALA A 108 -8.17 0.34 11.35
CA ALA A 108 -8.83 1.07 12.40
C ALA A 108 -9.44 0.14 13.43
N GLU A 109 -10.02 -0.93 12.99
CA GLU A 109 -10.63 -1.86 13.91
C GLU A 109 -9.61 -2.63 14.71
N LEU A 110 -8.43 -2.80 14.16
CA LEU A 110 -7.43 -3.54 14.87
C LEU A 110 -6.90 -2.81 16.08
N THR A 111 -6.97 -1.51 16.08
CA THR A 111 -6.27 -0.78 17.12
C THR A 111 -7.14 -0.26 18.22
N THR A 112 -8.44 -0.21 18.05
CA THR A 112 -9.21 0.50 19.02
C THR A 112 -10.30 -0.25 19.70
N TYR A 113 -10.68 -1.41 19.25
CA TYR A 113 -11.83 -2.03 19.79
C TYR A 113 -11.62 -2.40 21.22
N LYS A 114 -12.26 -1.69 22.13
CA LYS A 114 -12.12 -1.92 23.54
C LYS A 114 -10.67 -1.91 24.00
N GLY A 115 -9.84 -1.17 23.31
CA GLY A 115 -8.45 -1.11 23.69
C GLY A 115 -7.69 -2.39 23.41
N VAL A 116 -8.27 -3.28 22.66
CA VAL A 116 -7.63 -4.55 22.36
C VAL A 116 -7.45 -4.65 20.88
N MET A 117 -6.34 -5.24 20.47
CA MET A 117 -6.12 -5.43 19.04
C MET A 117 -6.94 -6.61 18.58
N ILE A 118 -7.91 -6.36 17.78
CA ILE A 118 -8.78 -7.39 17.29
C ILE A 118 -8.92 -7.27 15.80
N SER A 119 -8.78 -8.37 15.09
CA SER A 119 -8.98 -8.34 13.67
C SER A 119 -10.45 -8.35 13.36
N LYS A 120 -10.91 -7.32 12.70
CA LYS A 120 -12.29 -7.25 12.33
C LYS A 120 -12.71 -8.39 11.45
N ALA A 121 -11.82 -8.83 10.64
CA ALA A 121 -12.11 -9.93 9.77
C ALA A 121 -12.50 -11.16 10.53
N ASN A 122 -11.91 -11.33 11.68
CA ASN A 122 -12.26 -12.45 12.46
C ASN A 122 -13.46 -12.24 13.19
N ALA A 123 -13.69 -11.04 13.55
CA ALA A 123 -14.80 -10.82 14.32
C ALA A 123 -15.99 -10.81 13.53
N SER A 124 -16.06 -10.49 12.47
CA SER A 124 -17.17 -10.27 11.87
C SER A 124 -17.66 -11.15 11.15
N LYS A 125 -17.52 -11.27 10.72
CA LYS A 125 -17.99 -11.89 10.04
C LYS A 125 -18.75 -12.50 10.63
N ASP A 126 -18.83 -12.69 11.51
CA ASP A 126 -19.48 -13.19 12.15
C ASP A 126 -19.26 -13.20 13.36
N MET A 127 -18.66 -13.37 13.78
CA MET A 127 -18.49 -13.39 14.92
C MET A 127 -18.34 -12.36 15.35
N PHE A 128 -18.00 -11.77 14.72
CA PHE A 128 -17.66 -10.79 15.04
C PHE A 128 -18.56 -10.24 15.39
N LYS A 129 -19.18 -10.40 15.00
CA LYS A 129 -19.97 -9.86 15.28
C LYS A 129 -20.49 -10.46 16.08
N ILE A 130 -20.42 -11.42 16.34
CA ILE A 130 -20.94 -11.89 17.16
C ILE A 130 -20.32 -12.04 18.15
N ASP A 131 -19.43 -12.57 18.12
CA ASP A 131 -18.81 -12.61 19.10
C ASP A 131 -18.34 -11.50 19.44
N LEU A 132 -17.92 -10.79 18.63
CA LEU A 132 -17.47 -9.69 18.95
C LEU A 132 -18.53 -8.99 19.28
N LEU A 133 -19.48 -9.11 18.69
CA LEU A 133 -20.51 -8.46 19.00
C LEU A 133 -21.00 -8.90 20.10
N ASN A 134 -20.94 -10.04 20.43
CA ASN A 134 -21.37 -10.50 21.53
C ASN A 134 -20.59 -10.10 22.49
N MET A 135 -19.44 -10.02 22.29
CA MET A 135 -18.67 -9.59 23.15
C MET A 135 -18.81 -8.31 23.17
N LEU A 136 -19.21 -7.82 22.27
CA LEU A 136 -19.37 -6.59 22.25
C LEU A 136 -20.52 -6.24 22.69
N GLN A 137 -21.26 -6.91 22.72
CA GLN A 137 -22.33 -6.61 23.08
C GLN A 137 -22.57 -7.26 23.95
N ASP A 138 -22.36 -7.83 24.05
CA ASP A 138 -22.40 -8.25 24.54
C ASP A 138 -22.29 -8.06 24.91
N LYS A 139 -22.49 -8.02 24.41
CA LYS A 139 -22.59 -7.73 24.25
C LYS A 139 -22.70 -7.44 24.28
#